data_4aa78c64cf31841920e58aa643d27213
#
_entry.id   4aa78c64cf31841920e58aa643d27213
#
_cell.length_a   1.000
_cell.length_b   1.000
_cell.length_c   1.000
_cell.angle_alpha   90.00
_cell.angle_beta   90.00
_cell.angle_gamma   90.00
#
_symmetry.space_group_name_H-M   'P 1'
#
loop_
_entity.id
_entity.type
_entity.pdbx_description
1 polymer ?
#
loop_
_entity_poly.entity_id
_entity_poly.type
_entity_poly.pdbx_seq_one_letter_code
_entity_poly.pdbx_strand_id
1 'polypeptide(L)'
;MRGAQAHPARHVLRYGKEDAMAWIAACKVGSIDMEDVVRFDHGSNTFAIFRSPDDAYYATDGLCTHEKIHLAGGLVIDNTIECPKHNGRFDYTNGDALGAPVCVNLRVYPIKVEDGMVLIDV
;
A
#
# COMPACT_ATOMS: atom_id res chain seq x y z
N MET A 1 -17.64 -1.67 13.56
CA MET A 1 -17.07 -1.62 13.53
C MET A 1 -16.59 -1.79 13.48
N ARG A 2 -16.66 -1.98 13.14
CA ARG A 2 -15.97 -2.05 12.84
C ARG A 2 -15.54 -2.68 12.73
N GLY A 3 -15.56 -2.83 12.44
CA GLY A 3 -14.84 -3.24 12.09
C GLY A 3 -14.25 -3.70 12.10
N ALA A 4 -14.50 -3.83 11.68
CA ALA A 4 -13.66 -4.23 11.55
C ALA A 4 -13.17 -4.67 11.63
N GLN A 5 -13.19 -4.78 11.26
CA GLN A 5 -12.42 -5.12 11.21
C GLN A 5 -11.80 -5.55 11.57
N ALA A 6 -12.04 -5.62 11.47
CA ALA A 6 -11.21 -5.99 11.77
C ALA A 6 -10.59 -6.36 12.27
N HIS A 7 -10.50 -6.55 12.30
CA HIS A 7 -9.65 -6.86 12.75
C HIS A 7 -9.34 -7.58 13.36
N PRO A 8 -9.58 -7.85 13.27
CA PRO A 8 -9.18 -8.31 13.91
C PRO A 8 -8.60 -8.96 14.30
N ALA A 9 -8.74 -9.38 14.26
CA ALA A 9 -7.93 -9.83 14.66
C ALA A 9 -6.99 -10.21 14.34
N ARG A 10 -6.38 -10.06 14.21
CA ARG A 10 -5.33 -10.44 13.97
C ARG A 10 -4.46 -10.54 14.88
N HIS A 11 -4.59 -10.32 15.33
CA HIS A 11 -3.88 -10.20 16.11
C HIS A 11 -3.24 -10.71 16.60
N VAL A 12 -3.14 -11.00 16.41
CA VAL A 12 -2.45 -11.14 16.91
C VAL A 12 -1.60 -11.54 17.38
N LEU A 13 -1.12 -11.81 17.43
CA LEU A 13 -0.21 -11.90 17.90
C LEU A 13 0.90 -12.18 17.58
N ARG A 14 1.29 -11.70 17.40
CA ARG A 14 2.46 -11.67 17.08
C ARG A 14 3.43 -11.68 18.06
N TYR A 15 3.96 -11.71 18.64
CA TYR A 15 4.58 -11.66 19.47
C TYR A 15 4.88 -10.76 20.35
N GLY A 16 4.99 -10.74 20.67
CA GLY A 16 5.09 -10.00 21.53
C GLY A 16 4.60 -8.82 21.73
N LYS A 17 4.46 -8.16 21.57
CA LYS A 17 3.79 -7.14 21.65
C LYS A 17 3.19 -6.65 20.54
N GLU A 18 3.42 -6.95 20.13
CA GLU A 18 3.12 -6.67 19.33
C GLU A 18 2.36 -6.75 18.73
N ASP A 19 2.18 -7.14 18.92
CA ASP A 19 1.25 -7.25 18.21
C ASP A 19 0.26 -6.27 18.10
N ALA A 20 0.36 -5.38 18.68
CA ALA A 20 -0.55 -4.30 18.52
C ALA A 20 -0.40 -3.72 17.13
N MET A 21 -1.51 -3.47 16.48
CA MET A 21 -1.51 -2.81 15.19
C MET A 21 -1.31 -1.32 15.40
N ALA A 22 -0.45 -0.73 14.59
CA ALA A 22 -0.17 0.71 14.65
C ALA A 22 -0.83 1.39 13.46
N TRP A 23 -2.13 1.64 13.57
CA TRP A 23 -2.90 2.29 12.51
C TRP A 23 -2.57 3.77 12.45
N ILE A 24 -2.10 4.21 11.32
CA ILE A 24 -1.65 5.58 11.08
C ILE A 24 -2.48 6.16 9.96
N ALA A 25 -2.96 7.39 10.13
CA ALA A 25 -3.72 8.08 9.09
C ALA A 25 -2.77 8.49 7.97
N ALA A 26 -3.01 7.98 6.78
CA ALA A 26 -2.17 8.27 5.63
C ALA A 26 -2.72 9.43 4.81
N CYS A 27 -4.03 9.45 4.55
CA CYS A 27 -4.63 10.52 3.76
C CYS A 27 -6.15 10.50 3.96
N LYS A 28 -6.81 11.54 3.48
CA LYS A 28 -8.26 11.60 3.49
C LYS A 28 -8.82 10.74 2.37
N VAL A 29 -9.98 10.16 2.64
CA VAL A 29 -10.77 9.50 1.59
C VAL A 29 -11.08 10.51 0.50
N GLY A 30 -10.82 10.14 -0.75
CA GLY A 30 -11.08 11.02 -1.88
C GLY A 30 -9.92 11.92 -2.25
N SER A 31 -8.83 11.93 -1.46
CA SER A 31 -7.65 12.71 -1.82
C SER A 31 -6.79 12.04 -2.90
N ILE A 32 -7.05 10.75 -3.17
CA ILE A 32 -6.42 10.02 -4.27
C ILE A 32 -7.48 9.83 -5.33
N ASP A 33 -7.16 10.15 -6.57
CA ASP A 33 -8.06 9.90 -7.68
C ASP A 33 -8.21 8.41 -7.91
N MET A 34 -9.32 8.00 -8.53
CA MET A 34 -9.48 6.60 -8.94
C MET A 34 -8.33 6.19 -9.85
N GLU A 35 -7.86 4.95 -9.66
CA GLU A 35 -6.79 4.39 -10.47
C GLU A 35 -5.55 5.27 -10.39
N ASP A 36 -5.13 5.59 -9.16
CA ASP A 36 -3.97 6.46 -8.93
C ASP A 36 -3.23 6.04 -7.67
N VAL A 37 -2.10 6.70 -7.42
CA VAL A 37 -1.19 6.40 -6.32
C VAL A 37 -0.64 7.69 -5.73
N VAL A 38 -0.42 7.70 -4.41
CA VAL A 38 0.25 8.82 -3.75
C VAL A 38 1.35 8.28 -2.83
N ARG A 39 2.32 9.12 -2.57
CA ARG A 39 3.42 8.85 -1.63
C ARG A 39 2.97 9.17 -0.21
N PHE A 40 3.33 8.31 0.73
CA PHE A 40 3.11 8.55 2.15
C PHE A 40 4.38 8.20 2.92
N ASP A 41 4.94 9.18 3.60
CA ASP A 41 6.14 8.99 4.42
C ASP A 41 5.76 8.98 5.89
N HIS A 42 6.34 8.04 6.65
CA HIS A 42 6.13 7.99 8.08
C HIS A 42 7.45 7.54 8.74
N GLY A 43 8.02 8.41 9.55
CA GLY A 43 9.32 8.14 10.15
C GLY A 43 10.38 8.04 9.06
N SER A 44 11.18 6.99 9.10
CA SER A 44 12.20 6.75 8.10
C SER A 44 11.70 5.89 6.94
N ASN A 45 10.40 5.55 6.92
CA ASN A 45 9.83 4.66 5.93
C ASN A 45 8.99 5.44 4.93
N THR A 46 8.87 4.90 3.72
CA THR A 46 8.05 5.49 2.68
C THR A 46 7.14 4.42 2.08
N PHE A 47 5.92 4.80 1.79
CA PHE A 47 4.87 3.90 1.34
C PHE A 47 4.20 4.46 0.10
N ALA A 48 3.55 3.58 -0.65
CA ALA A 48 2.68 3.97 -1.75
C ALA A 48 1.25 3.58 -1.38
N ILE A 49 0.33 4.53 -1.50
CA ILE A 49 -1.10 4.30 -1.22
C ILE A 49 -1.83 4.37 -2.54
N PHE A 50 -2.58 3.33 -2.84
CA PHE A 50 -3.25 3.17 -4.13
C PHE A 50 -4.75 3.22 -3.95
N ARG A 51 -5.43 3.83 -4.91
CA ARG A 51 -6.89 3.73 -5.04
C ARG A 51 -7.18 3.04 -6.35
N SER A 52 -7.81 1.86 -6.27
CA SER A 52 -8.06 1.04 -7.46
C SER A 52 -9.23 1.59 -8.28
N PRO A 53 -9.41 1.10 -9.52
CA PRO A 53 -10.59 1.47 -10.31
C PRO A 53 -11.90 1.09 -9.61
N ASP A 54 -11.86 0.11 -8.70
CA ASP A 54 -13.04 -0.35 -7.95
C ASP A 54 -13.27 0.45 -6.68
N ASP A 55 -12.53 1.55 -6.49
CA ASP A 55 -12.64 2.40 -5.30
C ASP A 55 -12.21 1.68 -4.01
N ALA A 56 -11.24 0.79 -4.10
CA ALA A 56 -10.63 0.14 -2.95
C ALA A 56 -9.22 0.71 -2.74
N TYR A 57 -8.76 0.69 -1.48
CA TYR A 57 -7.46 1.23 -1.13
C TYR A 57 -6.48 0.11 -0.80
N TYR A 58 -5.22 0.30 -1.20
CA TYR A 58 -4.15 -0.65 -0.96
C TYR A 58 -2.88 0.10 -0.60
N ALA A 59 -1.97 -0.56 0.10
CA ALA A 59 -0.71 0.05 0.50
C ALA A 59 0.44 -0.94 0.33
N THR A 60 1.56 -0.44 -0.19
CA THR A 60 2.79 -1.21 -0.36
C THR A 60 3.97 -0.40 0.11
N ASP A 61 5.14 -1.05 0.19
CA ASP A 61 6.39 -0.28 0.27
C ASP A 61 6.42 0.71 -0.88
N GLY A 62 7.02 1.88 -0.63
CA GLY A 62 7.01 2.96 -1.62
C GLY A 62 8.04 2.82 -2.72
N LEU A 63 9.10 2.03 -2.49
CA LEU A 63 10.21 1.96 -3.43
C LEU A 63 10.15 0.67 -4.25
N CYS A 64 10.40 0.81 -5.56
CA CYS A 64 10.50 -0.33 -6.46
C CYS A 64 11.61 -1.27 -5.97
N THR A 65 11.34 -2.58 -5.97
CA THR A 65 12.31 -3.57 -5.49
C THR A 65 13.49 -3.75 -6.43
N HIS A 66 13.34 -3.39 -7.70
CA HIS A 66 14.42 -3.47 -8.68
C HIS A 66 15.39 -2.30 -8.55
N GLU A 67 14.82 -1.09 -8.52
CA GLU A 67 15.58 0.15 -8.36
C GLU A 67 14.89 0.94 -7.26
N LYS A 68 15.63 1.65 -6.45
CA LYS A 68 15.00 2.36 -5.32
C LYS A 68 14.37 3.67 -5.81
N ILE A 69 13.43 3.55 -6.71
CA ILE A 69 12.65 4.66 -7.27
C ILE A 69 11.25 4.58 -6.67
N HIS A 70 10.69 5.74 -6.28
CA HIS A 70 9.38 5.76 -5.66
C HIS A 70 8.27 5.44 -6.66
N LEU A 71 7.40 4.52 -6.29
CA LEU A 71 6.32 4.07 -7.16
C LEU A 71 5.27 5.14 -7.40
N ALA A 72 5.19 6.17 -6.54
CA ALA A 72 4.23 7.26 -6.73
C ALA A 72 4.49 8.04 -8.02
N GLY A 73 5.70 7.94 -8.58
CA GLY A 73 5.98 8.54 -9.88
C GLY A 73 5.59 7.67 -11.05
N GLY A 74 5.09 6.47 -10.78
CA GLY A 74 4.76 5.50 -11.82
C GLY A 74 3.35 5.60 -12.33
N LEU A 75 2.95 4.60 -13.09
CA LEU A 75 1.67 4.59 -13.77
C LEU A 75 0.80 3.46 -13.21
N VAL A 76 -0.39 3.82 -12.74
CA VAL A 76 -1.38 2.85 -12.28
C VAL A 76 -2.28 2.48 -13.46
N ILE A 77 -2.35 1.19 -13.75
CA ILE A 77 -3.24 0.65 -14.79
C ILE A 77 -3.98 -0.53 -14.16
N ASP A 78 -5.29 -0.41 -14.03
CA ASP A 78 -6.11 -1.41 -13.36
C ASP A 78 -5.54 -1.68 -11.97
N ASN A 79 -5.16 -2.90 -11.64
CA ASN A 79 -4.62 -3.28 -10.35
C ASN A 79 -3.10 -3.41 -10.37
N THR A 80 -2.44 -2.77 -11.32
CA THR A 80 -0.99 -2.83 -11.43
C THR A 80 -0.36 -1.45 -11.32
N ILE A 81 0.87 -1.43 -10.85
CA ILE A 81 1.72 -0.22 -10.82
C ILE A 81 2.95 -0.49 -11.67
N GLU A 82 3.19 0.40 -12.61
CA GLU A 82 4.38 0.33 -13.46
C GLU A 82 5.42 1.30 -12.90
N CYS A 83 6.59 0.77 -12.53
CA CYS A 83 7.69 1.57 -12.03
C CYS A 83 8.10 2.60 -13.11
N PRO A 84 8.36 3.87 -12.72
CA PRO A 84 8.71 4.87 -13.72
C PRO A 84 10.03 4.59 -14.42
N LYS A 85 10.82 3.66 -13.91
CA LYS A 85 12.11 3.32 -14.49
C LYS A 85 12.10 1.85 -14.89
N HIS A 86 12.44 1.57 -16.14
CA HIS A 86 12.53 0.23 -16.72
C HIS A 86 11.21 -0.50 -16.85
N ASN A 87 10.08 0.15 -16.56
CA ASN A 87 8.73 -0.39 -16.79
C ASN A 87 8.45 -1.69 -16.05
N GLY A 88 9.10 -1.95 -14.93
CA GLY A 88 8.77 -3.08 -14.08
C GLY A 88 7.37 -2.93 -13.49
N ARG A 89 6.63 -4.02 -13.37
CA ARG A 89 5.25 -3.96 -12.90
C ARG A 89 4.99 -4.86 -11.71
N PHE A 90 4.10 -4.41 -10.85
CA PHE A 90 3.64 -5.15 -9.69
C PHE A 90 2.12 -5.11 -9.63
N ASP A 91 1.54 -6.18 -9.09
CA ASP A 91 0.15 -6.15 -8.67
C ASP A 91 0.13 -5.54 -7.27
N TYR A 92 -0.41 -4.32 -7.13
CA TYR A 92 -0.36 -3.62 -5.84
C TYR A 92 -1.36 -4.18 -4.83
N THR A 93 -2.28 -5.03 -5.24
CA THR A 93 -3.25 -5.62 -4.32
C THR A 93 -2.62 -6.72 -3.47
N ASN A 94 -1.58 -7.37 -3.97
CA ASN A 94 -0.90 -8.44 -3.25
C ASN A 94 0.63 -8.30 -3.24
N GLY A 95 1.17 -7.36 -4.00
CA GLY A 95 2.61 -7.11 -4.04
C GLY A 95 3.38 -7.94 -5.03
N ASP A 96 2.73 -8.79 -5.81
CA ASP A 96 3.43 -9.71 -6.72
C ASP A 96 4.15 -8.95 -7.82
N ALA A 97 5.43 -9.31 -8.04
CA ALA A 97 6.19 -8.87 -9.18
C ALA A 97 5.67 -9.60 -10.43
N LEU A 98 5.39 -8.84 -11.49
CA LEU A 98 4.69 -9.37 -12.67
C LEU A 98 5.62 -9.67 -13.84
N GLY A 99 6.93 -9.57 -13.65
CA GLY A 99 7.86 -9.91 -14.70
C GLY A 99 9.10 -9.04 -14.70
N ALA A 100 10.09 -9.45 -15.48
CA ALA A 100 11.34 -8.72 -15.58
C ALA A 100 11.10 -7.27 -15.98
N PRO A 101 11.89 -6.32 -15.47
CA PRO A 101 13.07 -6.54 -14.66
C PRO A 101 12.80 -6.77 -13.17
N VAL A 102 11.55 -6.70 -12.71
CA VAL A 102 11.23 -6.91 -11.30
C VAL A 102 10.99 -8.39 -11.05
N CYS A 103 11.60 -8.93 -10.00
CA CYS A 103 11.43 -10.33 -9.62
C CYS A 103 11.27 -10.50 -8.11
N VAL A 104 11.37 -9.42 -7.35
CA VAL A 104 11.16 -9.43 -5.90
C VAL A 104 9.84 -8.75 -5.62
N ASN A 105 8.97 -9.42 -4.87
CA ASN A 105 7.65 -8.89 -4.55
C ASN A 105 7.74 -7.67 -3.64
N LEU A 106 6.75 -6.78 -3.75
CA LEU A 106 6.58 -5.67 -2.83
C LEU A 106 5.96 -6.17 -1.54
N ARG A 107 6.38 -5.59 -0.43
CA ARG A 107 5.69 -5.81 0.83
C ARG A 107 4.39 -5.01 0.82
N VAL A 108 3.30 -5.65 1.25
CA VAL A 108 2.00 -5.00 1.36
C VAL A 108 1.65 -4.80 2.83
N TYR A 109 0.78 -3.82 3.07
CA TYR A 109 0.37 -3.44 4.43
C TYR A 109 -1.14 -3.43 4.54
N PRO A 110 -1.68 -3.83 5.69
CA PRO A 110 -3.12 -3.69 5.92
C PRO A 110 -3.55 -2.24 5.82
N ILE A 111 -4.73 -2.03 5.27
CA ILE A 111 -5.28 -0.70 5.06
C ILE A 111 -6.77 -0.75 5.37
N LYS A 112 -7.30 0.35 5.90
CA LYS A 112 -8.74 0.46 6.14
C LYS A 112 -9.16 1.90 6.03
N VAL A 113 -10.47 2.10 5.90
CA VAL A 113 -11.07 3.43 5.90
C VAL A 113 -11.89 3.57 7.17
N GLU A 114 -11.67 4.66 7.91
CA GLU A 114 -12.36 4.91 9.15
C GLU A 114 -12.46 6.42 9.36
N ASP A 115 -13.67 6.91 9.65
CA ASP A 115 -13.92 8.32 9.93
C ASP A 115 -13.40 9.26 8.83
N GLY A 116 -13.56 8.85 7.58
CA GLY A 116 -13.15 9.66 6.43
C GLY A 116 -11.67 9.64 6.14
N MET A 117 -10.91 8.78 6.83
CA MET A 117 -9.47 8.68 6.65
C MET A 117 -9.08 7.30 6.15
N VAL A 118 -8.04 7.26 5.33
CA VAL A 118 -7.39 6.03 4.92
C VAL A 118 -6.27 5.77 5.92
N LEU A 119 -6.33 4.62 6.59
CA LEU A 119 -5.37 4.25 7.63
C LEU A 119 -4.55 3.07 7.15
N ILE A 120 -3.26 3.11 7.48
CA ILE A 120 -2.32 2.03 7.15
C ILE A 120 -1.75 1.48 8.45
N ASP A 121 -1.58 0.17 8.52
CA ASP A 121 -0.96 -0.49 9.67
C ASP A 121 0.53 -0.70 9.37
N VAL A 122 1.37 0.02 10.08
CA VAL A 122 2.82 -0.02 9.85
C VAL A 122 3.62 -0.54 11.05
#